data_f6a75d747c537e5bacf065f0565aa284
#
_entry.id   f6a75d747c537e5bacf065f0565aa284
#
_cell.length_a   1.000
_cell.length_b   1.000
_cell.length_c   1.000
_cell.angle_alpha   90.00
_cell.angle_beta   90.00
_cell.angle_gamma   90.00
#
_symmetry.space_group_name_H-M   'P 1'
#
loop_
_entity.id
_entity.type
_entity.pdbx_description
1 polymer ?
#
loop_
_entity_poly.entity_id
_entity_poly.type
_entity_poly.pdbx_seq_one_letter_code
_entity_poly.pdbx_strand_id
1 'polypeptide(L)'
;MDTRKVQRLGPSTLAMTLPAAWAREHGVEKGDEVTLRTGDSGTLMVMTETVNQGKSEAVVRADELDATAVERAIVGQYVLGRRIIRVVRADGVLESETINAVYRAENQLMGLGVVEETPESIAIRCSVDAEDFTLDNLLRRLESTGRTMRGEGIKALVHGNPDLAERALNRERQANKIFVLVLRLIFTAYQNPNLAQPIGLTSGFPLIGYRAIAKNLELIADDAEDIAEIALEASNHTLEVDSATMSRIKSFTDDVDDLSERAIEATIDRDFAMTNEARQHYQTIQDCEQEILSDLPEMSNDDILQIREVLVSLQETAQYAMRNAEIAANLALNEESDAISIS
;
A
#
# COMPACT_ATOMS: atom_id res chain seq x y z
N MET A 1 33.67 -9.60 1.94
CA MET A 1 32.89 -10.47 2.85
C MET A 1 33.84 -10.89 3.98
N ASP A 2 33.50 -10.55 5.23
CA ASP A 2 34.36 -10.83 6.38
C ASP A 2 33.96 -12.15 7.01
N THR A 3 34.94 -13.03 7.26
CA THR A 3 34.73 -14.27 8.02
C THR A 3 35.35 -14.16 9.41
N ARG A 4 34.68 -14.72 10.41
CA ARG A 4 35.14 -14.75 11.81
C ARG A 4 35.13 -16.18 12.33
N LYS A 5 36.13 -16.54 13.13
CA LYS A 5 36.16 -17.83 13.81
C LYS A 5 35.30 -17.75 15.07
N VAL A 6 34.41 -18.72 15.23
CA VAL A 6 33.67 -18.92 16.48
C VAL A 6 34.61 -19.51 17.54
N GLN A 7 34.64 -18.94 18.72
CA GLN A 7 35.45 -19.35 19.87
C GLN A 7 34.55 -19.85 21.00
N ARG A 8 34.97 -20.83 21.73
CA ARG A 8 34.28 -21.33 22.92
C ARG A 8 34.81 -20.59 24.14
N LEU A 9 33.94 -19.85 24.85
CA LEU A 9 34.26 -19.16 26.11
C LEU A 9 33.82 -19.92 27.35
N GLY A 10 33.03 -20.96 27.19
CA GLY A 10 32.52 -21.80 28.31
C GLY A 10 31.82 -23.04 27.81
N PRO A 11 31.24 -23.87 28.70
CA PRO A 11 30.59 -25.11 28.32
C PRO A 11 29.42 -24.92 27.33
N SER A 12 28.65 -23.82 27.48
CA SER A 12 27.47 -23.48 26.68
C SER A 12 27.58 -22.16 25.92
N THR A 13 28.74 -21.45 25.97
CA THR A 13 28.87 -20.11 25.38
C THR A 13 29.86 -20.12 24.23
N LEU A 14 29.38 -19.68 23.06
CA LEU A 14 30.19 -19.41 21.89
C LEU A 14 30.30 -17.91 21.68
N ALA A 15 31.44 -17.43 21.19
CA ALA A 15 31.67 -16.02 20.89
C ALA A 15 32.26 -15.85 19.49
N MET A 16 31.93 -14.75 18.86
CA MET A 16 32.60 -14.25 17.67
C MET A 16 32.92 -12.76 17.84
N THR A 17 33.97 -12.30 17.18
CA THR A 17 34.34 -10.86 17.24
C THR A 17 33.54 -10.06 16.22
N LEU A 18 33.05 -8.91 16.62
CA LEU A 18 32.46 -7.95 15.71
C LEU A 18 33.53 -7.27 14.84
N PRO A 19 33.20 -6.90 13.57
CA PRO A 19 34.13 -6.14 12.74
C PRO A 19 34.44 -4.78 13.37
N ALA A 20 35.75 -4.47 13.56
CA ALA A 20 36.14 -3.22 14.21
C ALA A 20 35.73 -1.96 13.42
N ALA A 21 35.62 -2.05 12.10
CA ALA A 21 35.10 -0.96 11.26
C ALA A 21 33.64 -0.71 11.55
N TRP A 22 32.82 -1.75 11.59
CA TRP A 22 31.39 -1.68 11.92
C TRP A 22 31.16 -1.13 13.35
N ALA A 23 31.92 -1.62 14.33
CA ALA A 23 31.80 -1.14 15.71
C ALA A 23 32.09 0.37 15.83
N ARG A 24 33.15 0.84 15.15
CA ARG A 24 33.48 2.27 15.11
C ARG A 24 32.45 3.12 14.40
N GLU A 25 31.92 2.64 13.26
CA GLU A 25 30.89 3.33 12.47
C GLU A 25 29.59 3.51 13.27
N HIS A 26 29.26 2.53 14.13
CA HIS A 26 28.03 2.52 14.92
C HIS A 26 28.23 2.91 16.38
N GLY A 27 29.43 3.37 16.75
CA GLY A 27 29.75 3.84 18.09
C GLY A 27 29.67 2.77 19.18
N VAL A 28 29.87 1.49 18.82
CA VAL A 28 29.82 0.37 19.75
C VAL A 28 31.13 0.25 20.53
N GLU A 29 31.05 0.36 21.84
CA GLU A 29 32.19 0.26 22.76
C GLU A 29 32.09 -0.97 23.66
N LYS A 30 33.18 -1.19 24.42
CA LYS A 30 33.24 -2.30 25.37
C LYS A 30 32.25 -2.06 26.52
N GLY A 31 31.30 -2.95 26.67
CA GLY A 31 30.27 -2.92 27.72
C GLY A 31 28.89 -2.53 27.20
N ASP A 32 28.80 -2.11 25.93
CA ASP A 32 27.52 -1.83 25.32
C ASP A 32 26.72 -3.11 25.08
N GLU A 33 25.40 -3.01 25.13
CA GLU A 33 24.48 -4.06 24.78
C GLU A 33 24.12 -3.94 23.29
N VAL A 34 24.03 -5.10 22.64
CA VAL A 34 23.56 -5.22 21.25
C VAL A 34 22.40 -6.22 21.20
N THR A 35 21.40 -5.93 20.41
CA THR A 35 20.29 -6.87 20.18
C THR A 35 20.70 -7.90 19.15
N LEU A 36 20.50 -9.18 19.47
CA LEU A 36 20.72 -10.28 18.55
C LEU A 36 19.39 -10.84 18.07
N ARG A 37 19.22 -11.00 16.77
CA ARG A 37 18.08 -11.65 16.16
C ARG A 37 18.54 -12.81 15.29
N THR A 38 17.92 -13.97 15.48
CA THR A 38 18.12 -15.14 14.62
C THR A 38 17.09 -15.11 13.49
N GLY A 39 17.51 -15.29 12.26
CA GLY A 39 16.65 -15.47 11.11
C GLY A 39 16.53 -16.95 10.73
N ASP A 40 15.45 -17.31 10.07
CA ASP A 40 15.03 -18.69 9.76
C ASP A 40 16.03 -19.42 8.83
N SER A 41 16.80 -18.67 8.03
CA SER A 41 17.87 -19.19 7.15
C SER A 41 19.23 -19.41 7.81
N GLY A 42 19.28 -19.46 9.16
CA GLY A 42 20.55 -19.58 9.91
C GLY A 42 21.36 -18.27 9.93
N THR A 43 20.75 -17.14 9.68
CA THR A 43 21.34 -15.81 9.81
C THR A 43 21.30 -15.34 11.26
N LEU A 44 22.33 -14.61 11.69
CA LEU A 44 22.36 -13.89 12.94
C LEU A 44 22.55 -12.40 12.63
N MET A 45 21.57 -11.59 12.97
CA MET A 45 21.61 -10.14 12.83
C MET A 45 22.01 -9.50 14.16
N VAL A 46 22.96 -8.57 14.11
CA VAL A 46 23.41 -7.78 15.28
C VAL A 46 22.95 -6.36 15.05
N MET A 47 22.18 -5.82 15.99
CA MET A 47 21.64 -4.45 15.93
C MET A 47 22.09 -3.65 17.14
N THR A 48 22.41 -2.37 16.91
CA THR A 48 22.70 -1.41 17.97
C THR A 48 21.45 -0.58 18.27
N GLU A 49 21.25 -0.15 19.51
CA GLU A 49 20.12 0.73 19.86
C GLU A 49 20.17 2.08 19.12
N THR A 50 21.37 2.48 18.69
CA THR A 50 21.63 3.77 18.02
C THR A 50 21.10 3.86 16.58
N VAL A 51 20.68 2.74 15.95
CA VAL A 51 20.22 2.71 14.55
C VAL A 51 18.99 3.60 14.32
N ASN A 52 18.20 3.90 15.36
CA ASN A 52 16.93 4.65 15.22
C ASN A 52 17.03 6.17 15.40
N GLN A 53 18.13 6.72 15.97
CA GLN A 53 18.17 8.14 16.27
C GLN A 53 18.71 9.03 15.14
N GLY A 54 19.60 8.53 14.30
CA GLY A 54 20.27 9.32 13.25
C GLY A 54 19.49 9.55 11.95
N LYS A 55 18.41 8.81 11.73
CA LYS A 55 17.60 8.90 10.48
C LYS A 55 16.17 9.41 10.70
N SER A 56 15.88 10.01 11.85
CA SER A 56 14.53 10.46 12.20
C SER A 56 14.13 11.77 11.50
N GLU A 57 15.09 12.56 11.04
CA GLU A 57 14.85 13.84 10.37
C GLU A 57 15.37 13.82 8.92
N ALA A 58 14.64 14.51 8.03
CA ALA A 58 15.05 14.79 6.67
C ALA A 58 14.89 16.27 6.34
N VAL A 59 15.78 16.77 5.50
CA VAL A 59 15.72 18.15 4.99
C VAL A 59 15.46 18.10 3.49
N VAL A 60 14.39 18.76 3.06
CA VAL A 60 14.02 18.99 1.67
C VAL A 60 14.39 20.44 1.32
N ARG A 61 15.34 20.62 0.42
CA ARG A 61 15.76 21.96 -0.04
C ARG A 61 14.88 22.37 -1.21
N ALA A 62 14.13 23.44 -1.03
CA ALA A 62 13.17 23.95 -2.03
C ALA A 62 13.80 24.90 -3.06
N ASP A 63 15.10 25.21 -2.93
CA ASP A 63 15.76 26.18 -3.82
C ASP A 63 15.76 25.77 -5.30
N GLU A 64 15.83 24.46 -5.58
CA GLU A 64 15.94 23.90 -6.93
C GLU A 64 14.72 23.03 -7.31
N LEU A 65 13.66 23.05 -6.47
CA LEU A 65 12.49 22.18 -6.63
C LEU A 65 11.24 23.02 -6.91
N ASP A 66 10.44 22.59 -7.88
CA ASP A 66 9.08 23.09 -8.01
C ASP A 66 8.16 22.53 -6.90
N ALA A 67 6.97 23.10 -6.79
CA ALA A 67 6.01 22.71 -5.76
C ALA A 67 5.63 21.20 -5.81
N THR A 68 5.51 20.64 -7.00
CA THR A 68 5.20 19.22 -7.21
C THR A 68 6.36 18.34 -6.77
N ALA A 69 7.59 18.72 -7.06
CA ALA A 69 8.79 18.00 -6.62
C ALA A 69 8.96 18.07 -5.09
N VAL A 70 8.64 19.19 -4.45
CA VAL A 70 8.62 19.34 -2.99
C VAL A 70 7.60 18.39 -2.38
N GLU A 71 6.37 18.35 -2.88
CA GLU A 71 5.31 17.46 -2.43
C GLU A 71 5.74 15.99 -2.53
N ARG A 72 6.27 15.56 -3.69
CA ARG A 72 6.81 14.20 -3.90
C ARG A 72 7.95 13.88 -2.95
N ALA A 73 8.85 14.85 -2.67
CA ALA A 73 9.94 14.65 -1.73
C ALA A 73 9.42 14.42 -0.31
N ILE A 74 8.39 15.15 0.13
CA ILE A 74 7.74 14.95 1.43
C ILE A 74 7.13 13.55 1.51
N VAL A 75 6.35 13.14 0.50
CA VAL A 75 5.77 11.78 0.43
C VAL A 75 6.86 10.71 0.48
N GLY A 76 7.95 10.88 -0.28
CA GLY A 76 9.08 9.96 -0.26
C GLY A 76 9.74 9.86 1.12
N GLN A 77 9.97 10.99 1.80
CA GLN A 77 10.54 10.98 3.16
C GLN A 77 9.58 10.38 4.20
N TYR A 78 8.28 10.60 4.03
CA TYR A 78 7.27 9.96 4.86
C TYR A 78 7.31 8.44 4.72
N VAL A 79 7.30 7.92 3.47
CA VAL A 79 7.39 6.47 3.19
C VAL A 79 8.69 5.87 3.75
N LEU A 80 9.81 6.59 3.67
CA LEU A 80 11.09 6.17 4.25
C LEU A 80 11.12 6.19 5.79
N GLY A 81 10.01 6.52 6.45
CA GLY A 81 9.87 6.43 7.90
C GLY A 81 10.38 7.65 8.68
N ARG A 82 10.66 8.79 8.02
CA ARG A 82 11.10 10.00 8.74
C ARG A 82 10.03 10.47 9.72
N ARG A 83 10.47 10.88 10.91
CA ARG A 83 9.58 11.44 11.94
C ARG A 83 9.44 12.96 11.81
N ILE A 84 10.47 13.62 11.31
CA ILE A 84 10.47 15.05 11.03
C ILE A 84 10.94 15.25 9.59
N ILE A 85 10.21 16.05 8.84
CA ILE A 85 10.57 16.46 7.49
C ILE A 85 10.59 17.99 7.52
N ARG A 86 11.75 18.58 7.23
CA ARG A 86 11.93 20.03 7.21
C ARG A 86 12.10 20.49 5.76
N VAL A 87 11.19 21.31 5.29
CA VAL A 87 11.30 22.00 4.00
C VAL A 87 11.97 23.33 4.24
N VAL A 88 13.08 23.60 3.58
CA VAL A 88 13.89 24.82 3.80
C VAL A 88 14.22 25.49 2.46
N ARG A 89 14.36 26.82 2.52
CA ARG A 89 14.98 27.62 1.47
C ARG A 89 16.24 28.29 2.03
N ALA A 90 17.36 28.12 1.34
CA ALA A 90 18.65 28.66 1.80
C ALA A 90 18.73 30.17 1.62
N ASP A 91 18.18 30.68 0.50
CA ASP A 91 18.20 32.09 0.16
C ASP A 91 16.76 32.64 0.02
N GLY A 92 16.33 33.41 1.02
CA GLY A 92 15.04 34.11 1.00
C GLY A 92 13.91 33.34 1.69
N VAL A 93 12.67 33.71 1.39
CA VAL A 93 11.46 33.12 1.98
C VAL A 93 10.89 32.01 1.09
N LEU A 94 10.16 31.07 1.70
CA LEU A 94 9.43 30.04 0.98
C LEU A 94 8.35 30.69 0.09
N GLU A 95 8.24 30.23 -1.14
CA GLU A 95 7.20 30.67 -2.06
C GLU A 95 5.83 30.10 -1.65
N SER A 96 4.77 30.86 -1.92
CA SER A 96 3.40 30.44 -1.59
C SER A 96 3.04 29.08 -2.20
N GLU A 97 3.52 28.77 -3.39
CA GLU A 97 3.29 27.47 -4.05
C GLU A 97 3.98 26.33 -3.29
N THR A 98 5.19 26.55 -2.79
CA THR A 98 5.92 25.59 -1.94
C THR A 98 5.18 25.36 -0.62
N ILE A 99 4.72 26.43 0.02
CA ILE A 99 3.92 26.33 1.26
C ILE A 99 2.63 25.52 1.01
N ASN A 100 1.92 25.81 -0.07
CA ASN A 100 0.73 25.07 -0.47
C ASN A 100 1.03 23.57 -0.74
N ALA A 101 2.18 23.25 -1.34
CA ALA A 101 2.61 21.86 -1.55
C ALA A 101 2.84 21.11 -0.21
N VAL A 102 3.41 21.78 0.79
CA VAL A 102 3.57 21.23 2.15
C VAL A 102 2.21 20.90 2.75
N TYR A 103 1.23 21.81 2.68
CA TYR A 103 -0.12 21.59 3.21
C TYR A 103 -0.90 20.53 2.42
N ARG A 104 -0.70 20.44 1.09
CA ARG A 104 -1.27 19.32 0.31
C ARG A 104 -0.72 17.98 0.80
N ALA A 105 0.60 17.86 0.98
CA ALA A 105 1.22 16.64 1.51
C ALA A 105 0.72 16.30 2.93
N GLU A 106 0.58 17.30 3.82
CA GLU A 106 -0.01 17.13 5.15
C GLU A 106 -1.41 16.52 5.07
N ASN A 107 -2.25 17.07 4.18
CA ASN A 107 -3.62 16.61 4.01
C ASN A 107 -3.73 15.21 3.37
N GLN A 108 -2.73 14.80 2.58
CA GLN A 108 -2.69 13.50 1.88
C GLN A 108 -2.07 12.37 2.73
N LEU A 109 -1.36 12.68 3.80
CA LEU A 109 -0.60 11.70 4.57
C LEU A 109 -1.16 11.54 5.99
N MET A 110 -1.26 10.28 6.43
CA MET A 110 -1.81 9.97 7.74
C MET A 110 -0.83 10.34 8.85
N GLY A 111 -1.32 11.08 9.85
CA GLY A 111 -0.54 11.45 11.04
C GLY A 111 0.59 12.46 10.79
N LEU A 112 0.61 13.10 9.62
CA LEU A 112 1.52 14.20 9.35
C LEU A 112 0.89 15.51 9.80
N GLY A 113 1.67 16.40 10.43
CA GLY A 113 1.20 17.70 10.91
C GLY A 113 2.32 18.72 10.96
N VAL A 114 2.03 19.97 10.56
CA VAL A 114 2.96 21.10 10.69
C VAL A 114 3.20 21.41 12.17
N VAL A 115 4.46 21.46 12.60
CA VAL A 115 4.85 21.72 14.00
C VAL A 115 5.64 23.02 14.17
N GLU A 116 6.21 23.52 13.08
CA GLU A 116 6.97 24.79 13.06
C GLU A 116 6.85 25.40 11.67
N GLU A 117 6.60 26.71 11.61
CA GLU A 117 6.56 27.47 10.39
C GLU A 117 7.29 28.80 10.59
N THR A 118 8.25 29.07 9.73
CA THR A 118 8.97 30.35 9.64
C THR A 118 8.97 30.80 8.18
N PRO A 119 9.33 32.05 7.88
CA PRO A 119 9.40 32.50 6.48
C PRO A 119 10.33 31.64 5.61
N GLU A 120 11.41 31.07 6.18
CA GLU A 120 12.45 30.33 5.45
C GLU A 120 12.27 28.80 5.55
N SER A 121 11.41 28.29 6.46
CA SER A 121 11.28 26.85 6.69
C SER A 121 9.94 26.43 7.26
N ILE A 122 9.50 25.21 6.90
CA ILE A 122 8.35 24.52 7.52
C ILE A 122 8.83 23.14 7.98
N ALA A 123 8.58 22.81 9.25
CA ALA A 123 8.81 21.47 9.79
C ALA A 123 7.50 20.73 10.00
N ILE A 124 7.45 19.51 9.46
CA ILE A 124 6.31 18.62 9.53
C ILE A 124 6.73 17.41 10.37
N ARG A 125 5.86 17.02 11.31
CA ARG A 125 6.08 15.84 12.16
C ARG A 125 5.09 14.74 11.80
N CYS A 126 5.59 13.51 11.69
CA CYS A 126 4.77 12.32 11.64
C CYS A 126 4.58 11.75 13.04
N SER A 127 3.33 11.61 13.47
CA SER A 127 2.90 11.07 14.76
C SER A 127 2.38 9.63 14.66
N VAL A 128 2.54 8.97 13.50
CA VAL A 128 2.16 7.56 13.34
C VAL A 128 3.11 6.69 14.16
N ASP A 129 2.54 5.87 15.03
CA ASP A 129 3.23 4.76 15.68
C ASP A 129 2.90 3.44 14.95
N ALA A 130 3.92 2.64 14.67
CA ALA A 130 3.74 1.38 13.96
C ALA A 130 2.91 0.37 14.77
N GLU A 131 2.97 0.45 16.10
CA GLU A 131 2.25 -0.44 17.02
C GLU A 131 0.72 -0.23 17.02
N ASP A 132 0.26 0.93 16.51
CA ASP A 132 -1.18 1.23 16.42
C ASP A 132 -1.86 0.53 15.22
N PHE A 133 -1.10 -0.10 14.33
CA PHE A 133 -1.61 -0.63 13.06
C PHE A 133 -1.12 -2.06 12.80
N THR A 134 -2.03 -2.91 12.31
CA THR A 134 -1.64 -4.17 11.66
C THR A 134 -1.84 -4.06 10.16
N LEU A 135 -0.93 -4.65 9.39
CA LEU A 135 -1.04 -4.61 7.92
C LEU A 135 -2.29 -5.33 7.42
N ASP A 136 -2.71 -6.42 8.07
CA ASP A 136 -3.94 -7.13 7.73
C ASP A 136 -5.18 -6.22 7.79
N ASN A 137 -5.31 -5.44 8.88
CA ASN A 137 -6.42 -4.50 9.02
C ASN A 137 -6.36 -3.37 7.99
N LEU A 138 -5.16 -2.91 7.62
CA LEU A 138 -5.00 -1.88 6.60
C LEU A 138 -5.33 -2.40 5.20
N LEU A 139 -4.95 -3.65 4.86
CA LEU A 139 -5.31 -4.28 3.59
C LEU A 139 -6.83 -4.48 3.49
N ARG A 140 -7.47 -5.01 4.55
CA ARG A 140 -8.95 -5.12 4.58
C ARG A 140 -9.64 -3.76 4.40
N ARG A 141 -9.11 -2.73 5.05
CA ARG A 141 -9.67 -1.38 4.95
C ARG A 141 -9.49 -0.80 3.56
N LEU A 142 -8.34 -1.01 2.92
CA LEU A 142 -8.07 -0.55 1.56
C LEU A 142 -8.97 -1.26 0.55
N GLU A 143 -9.10 -2.59 0.64
CA GLU A 143 -10.02 -3.38 -0.16
C GLU A 143 -11.47 -2.89 -0.01
N SER A 144 -11.97 -2.79 1.21
CA SER A 144 -13.33 -2.34 1.50
C SER A 144 -13.60 -0.90 1.04
N THR A 145 -12.57 -0.04 1.01
CA THR A 145 -12.69 1.32 0.48
C THR A 145 -12.87 1.28 -1.04
N GLY A 146 -12.02 0.54 -1.76
CA GLY A 146 -12.12 0.38 -3.22
C GLY A 146 -13.46 -0.26 -3.63
N ARG A 147 -13.91 -1.31 -2.94
CA ARG A 147 -15.23 -1.93 -3.15
C ARG A 147 -16.38 -0.94 -2.93
N THR A 148 -16.30 -0.12 -1.88
CA THR A 148 -17.33 0.91 -1.62
C THR A 148 -17.35 1.96 -2.74
N MET A 149 -16.18 2.41 -3.21
CA MET A 149 -16.06 3.37 -4.32
C MET A 149 -16.68 2.80 -5.59
N ARG A 150 -16.33 1.58 -5.96
CA ARG A 150 -16.88 0.87 -7.14
C ARG A 150 -18.39 0.70 -7.05
N GLY A 151 -18.89 0.25 -5.90
CA GLY A 151 -20.33 0.12 -5.66
C GLY A 151 -21.10 1.46 -5.71
N GLU A 152 -20.51 2.57 -5.24
CA GLU A 152 -21.08 3.91 -5.36
C GLU A 152 -21.02 4.39 -6.82
N GLY A 153 -19.91 4.17 -7.55
CA GLY A 153 -19.75 4.50 -8.97
C GLY A 153 -20.76 3.76 -9.86
N ILE A 154 -20.89 2.45 -9.72
CA ILE A 154 -21.88 1.66 -10.46
C ILE A 154 -23.33 2.11 -10.14
N LYS A 155 -23.64 2.37 -8.88
CA LYS A 155 -24.97 2.91 -8.51
C LYS A 155 -25.21 4.30 -9.09
N ALA A 156 -24.18 5.14 -9.14
CA ALA A 156 -24.25 6.44 -9.77
C ALA A 156 -24.60 6.32 -11.26
N LEU A 157 -23.91 5.41 -11.95
CA LEU A 157 -24.15 5.11 -13.37
C LEU A 157 -25.58 4.59 -13.60
N VAL A 158 -26.03 3.60 -12.81
CA VAL A 158 -27.36 2.98 -12.93
C VAL A 158 -28.50 3.97 -12.70
N HIS A 159 -28.32 4.90 -11.76
CA HIS A 159 -29.40 5.80 -11.32
C HIS A 159 -29.23 7.24 -11.83
N GLY A 160 -28.17 7.54 -12.59
CA GLY A 160 -27.86 8.92 -13.02
C GLY A 160 -27.67 9.86 -11.83
N ASN A 161 -27.01 9.40 -10.76
CA ASN A 161 -26.88 10.15 -9.51
C ASN A 161 -25.46 10.68 -9.29
N PRO A 162 -25.18 11.97 -9.65
CA PRO A 162 -23.85 12.55 -9.51
C PRO A 162 -23.34 12.60 -8.06
N ASP A 163 -24.22 12.76 -7.06
CA ASP A 163 -23.80 12.80 -5.65
C ASP A 163 -23.15 11.49 -5.20
N LEU A 164 -23.51 10.35 -5.79
CA LEU A 164 -22.88 9.05 -5.53
C LEU A 164 -21.50 8.99 -6.15
N ALA A 165 -21.36 9.47 -7.38
CA ALA A 165 -20.06 9.55 -8.07
C ALA A 165 -19.10 10.46 -7.30
N GLU A 166 -19.50 11.66 -6.91
CA GLU A 166 -18.69 12.57 -6.12
C GLU A 166 -18.27 11.96 -4.77
N ARG A 167 -19.11 11.15 -4.13
CA ARG A 167 -18.74 10.45 -2.90
C ARG A 167 -17.69 9.39 -3.13
N ALA A 168 -17.75 8.64 -4.23
CA ALA A 168 -16.73 7.68 -4.61
C ALA A 168 -15.39 8.38 -4.83
N LEU A 169 -15.36 9.46 -5.63
CA LEU A 169 -14.16 10.26 -5.88
C LEU A 169 -13.54 10.85 -4.60
N ASN A 170 -14.36 11.26 -3.63
CA ASN A 170 -13.86 11.74 -2.35
C ASN A 170 -13.23 10.64 -1.48
N ARG A 171 -13.58 9.36 -1.72
CA ARG A 171 -12.99 8.21 -0.99
C ARG A 171 -11.61 7.81 -1.53
N GLU A 172 -11.28 8.14 -2.79
CA GLU A 172 -9.94 7.90 -3.36
C GLU A 172 -8.84 8.45 -2.43
N ARG A 173 -8.99 9.68 -1.95
CA ARG A 173 -8.05 10.27 -1.00
C ARG A 173 -7.84 9.44 0.27
N GLN A 174 -8.89 8.73 0.72
CA GLN A 174 -8.78 7.83 1.87
C GLN A 174 -8.03 6.55 1.50
N ALA A 175 -8.30 5.97 0.32
CA ALA A 175 -7.59 4.80 -0.19
C ALA A 175 -6.09 5.11 -0.31
N ASN A 176 -5.75 6.24 -0.93
CA ASN A 176 -4.36 6.67 -1.10
C ASN A 176 -3.65 6.90 0.25
N LYS A 177 -4.33 7.53 1.25
CA LYS A 177 -3.78 7.66 2.61
C LYS A 177 -3.45 6.31 3.26
N ILE A 178 -4.33 5.32 3.09
CA ILE A 178 -4.11 3.98 3.64
C ILE A 178 -2.93 3.31 2.91
N PHE A 179 -2.91 3.37 1.57
CA PHE A 179 -1.84 2.80 0.78
C PHE A 179 -0.46 3.36 1.16
N VAL A 180 -0.32 4.69 1.24
CA VAL A 180 0.96 5.33 1.60
C VAL A 180 1.36 5.00 3.04
N LEU A 181 0.39 4.84 3.97
CA LEU A 181 0.67 4.35 5.32
C LEU A 181 1.19 2.91 5.30
N VAL A 182 0.58 2.01 4.53
CA VAL A 182 1.07 0.63 4.36
C VAL A 182 2.51 0.63 3.86
N LEU A 183 2.83 1.45 2.85
CA LEU A 183 4.20 1.58 2.36
C LEU A 183 5.15 2.03 3.47
N ARG A 184 4.79 3.06 4.24
CA ARG A 184 5.61 3.54 5.36
C ARG A 184 5.90 2.43 6.37
N LEU A 185 4.89 1.67 6.79
CA LEU A 185 5.04 0.60 7.77
C LEU A 185 5.97 -0.51 7.24
N ILE A 186 5.78 -0.93 5.98
CA ILE A 186 6.62 -1.95 5.34
C ILE A 186 8.07 -1.48 5.21
N PHE A 187 8.31 -0.26 4.71
CA PHE A 187 9.67 0.27 4.58
C PHE A 187 10.36 0.47 5.93
N THR A 188 9.61 0.89 6.95
CA THR A 188 10.13 1.04 8.30
C THR A 188 10.49 -0.32 8.91
N ALA A 189 9.64 -1.34 8.74
CA ALA A 189 9.92 -2.71 9.18
C ALA A 189 11.08 -3.35 8.41
N TYR A 190 11.23 -3.06 7.12
CA TYR A 190 12.38 -3.51 6.34
C TYR A 190 13.70 -2.91 6.86
N GLN A 191 13.72 -1.63 7.23
CA GLN A 191 14.89 -0.96 7.79
C GLN A 191 15.17 -1.38 9.23
N ASN A 192 14.12 -1.64 10.01
CA ASN A 192 14.20 -2.09 11.40
C ASN A 192 13.32 -3.34 11.60
N PRO A 193 13.88 -4.54 11.47
CA PRO A 193 13.12 -5.78 11.59
C PRO A 193 12.38 -5.98 12.94
N ASN A 194 12.76 -5.24 13.99
CA ASN A 194 12.03 -5.27 15.27
C ASN A 194 10.60 -4.72 15.14
N LEU A 195 10.33 -3.91 14.12
CA LEU A 195 9.01 -3.35 13.85
C LEU A 195 8.13 -4.25 12.97
N ALA A 196 8.65 -5.37 12.46
CA ALA A 196 7.86 -6.28 11.65
C ALA A 196 6.77 -6.99 12.50
N GLN A 197 7.13 -7.50 13.67
CA GLN A 197 6.19 -8.19 14.56
C GLN A 197 5.06 -7.28 15.07
N PRO A 198 5.30 -6.05 15.54
CA PRO A 198 4.23 -5.12 15.89
C PRO A 198 3.19 -4.89 14.79
N ILE A 199 3.60 -4.84 13.52
CA ILE A 199 2.68 -4.68 12.39
C ILE A 199 2.05 -5.99 11.88
N GLY A 200 2.27 -7.11 12.60
CA GLY A 200 1.65 -8.40 12.32
C GLY A 200 2.42 -9.29 11.34
N LEU A 201 3.68 -8.96 10.99
CA LEU A 201 4.46 -9.72 10.03
C LEU A 201 5.80 -10.21 10.57
N THR A 202 6.33 -11.25 9.93
CA THR A 202 7.75 -11.63 10.00
C THR A 202 8.56 -10.81 8.99
N SER A 203 9.86 -10.69 9.20
CA SER A 203 10.75 -10.06 8.23
C SER A 203 10.93 -10.94 6.97
N GLY A 204 11.30 -10.32 5.85
CA GLY A 204 11.63 -11.05 4.63
C GLY A 204 10.50 -11.08 3.61
N PHE A 205 10.21 -12.27 3.05
CA PHE A 205 9.26 -12.44 1.96
C PHE A 205 7.86 -11.86 2.24
N PRO A 206 7.25 -12.03 3.45
CA PRO A 206 5.94 -11.44 3.73
C PRO A 206 5.87 -9.93 3.49
N LEU A 207 6.90 -9.16 3.82
CA LEU A 207 6.93 -7.71 3.54
C LEU A 207 6.82 -7.39 2.04
N ILE A 208 7.46 -8.21 1.19
CA ILE A 208 7.42 -8.07 -0.27
C ILE A 208 6.01 -8.39 -0.78
N GLY A 209 5.43 -9.49 -0.30
CA GLY A 209 4.08 -9.91 -0.67
C GLY A 209 3.03 -8.84 -0.31
N TYR A 210 3.05 -8.35 0.91
CA TYR A 210 2.12 -7.31 1.37
C TYR A 210 2.28 -6.00 0.61
N ARG A 211 3.52 -5.61 0.27
CA ARG A 211 3.76 -4.44 -0.59
C ARG A 211 3.12 -4.60 -1.97
N ALA A 212 3.24 -5.78 -2.57
CA ALA A 212 2.67 -6.04 -3.89
C ALA A 212 1.13 -6.05 -3.84
N ILE A 213 0.53 -6.70 -2.83
CA ILE A 213 -0.91 -6.70 -2.60
C ILE A 213 -1.43 -5.27 -2.38
N ALA A 214 -0.75 -4.48 -1.53
CA ALA A 214 -1.14 -3.08 -1.30
C ALA A 214 -1.14 -2.25 -2.59
N LYS A 215 -0.14 -2.46 -3.48
CA LYS A 215 -0.13 -1.75 -4.79
C LYS A 215 -1.26 -2.21 -5.70
N ASN A 216 -1.58 -3.51 -5.73
CA ASN A 216 -2.72 -4.00 -6.50
C ASN A 216 -4.04 -3.43 -5.96
N LEU A 217 -4.19 -3.30 -4.62
CA LEU A 217 -5.40 -2.70 -4.03
C LEU A 217 -5.53 -1.20 -4.30
N GLU A 218 -4.43 -0.49 -4.40
CA GLU A 218 -4.45 0.92 -4.83
C GLU A 218 -4.87 1.02 -6.30
N LEU A 219 -4.36 0.17 -7.20
CA LEU A 219 -4.82 0.12 -8.59
C LEU A 219 -6.31 -0.24 -8.71
N ILE A 220 -6.81 -1.15 -7.86
CA ILE A 220 -8.25 -1.46 -7.74
C ILE A 220 -9.06 -0.23 -7.30
N ALA A 221 -8.50 0.63 -6.46
CA ALA A 221 -9.15 1.88 -6.06
C ALA A 221 -9.10 2.93 -7.19
N ASP A 222 -8.02 2.98 -7.96
CA ASP A 222 -7.91 3.82 -9.17
C ASP A 222 -8.96 3.38 -10.22
N ASP A 223 -9.11 2.07 -10.50
CA ASP A 223 -10.18 1.54 -11.38
C ASP A 223 -11.58 1.95 -10.89
N ALA A 224 -11.79 2.00 -9.57
CA ALA A 224 -13.07 2.43 -9.00
C ALA A 224 -13.28 3.96 -9.11
N GLU A 225 -12.20 4.75 -9.10
CA GLU A 225 -12.22 6.19 -9.40
C GLU A 225 -12.62 6.42 -10.84
N ASP A 226 -12.01 5.70 -11.81
CA ASP A 226 -12.37 5.78 -13.23
C ASP A 226 -13.86 5.50 -13.47
N ILE A 227 -14.41 4.46 -12.83
CA ILE A 227 -15.86 4.15 -12.90
C ILE A 227 -16.71 5.32 -12.35
N ALA A 228 -16.26 5.96 -11.27
CA ALA A 228 -16.97 7.09 -10.69
C ALA A 228 -16.89 8.35 -11.57
N GLU A 229 -15.75 8.60 -12.22
CA GLU A 229 -15.58 9.69 -13.20
C GLU A 229 -16.51 9.49 -14.40
N ILE A 230 -16.54 8.29 -14.98
CA ILE A 230 -17.46 7.94 -16.07
C ILE A 230 -18.92 8.16 -15.64
N ALA A 231 -19.30 7.72 -14.43
CA ALA A 231 -20.65 7.90 -13.93
C ALA A 231 -20.99 9.38 -13.71
N LEU A 232 -20.02 10.22 -13.31
CA LEU A 232 -20.20 11.65 -13.16
C LEU A 232 -20.39 12.34 -14.52
N GLU A 233 -19.59 11.96 -15.52
CA GLU A 233 -19.72 12.45 -16.88
C GLU A 233 -21.06 12.04 -17.50
N ALA A 234 -21.46 10.78 -17.35
CA ALA A 234 -22.73 10.24 -17.81
C ALA A 234 -23.95 10.93 -17.18
N SER A 235 -23.80 11.51 -15.99
CA SER A 235 -24.90 12.24 -15.32
C SER A 235 -25.30 13.54 -16.05
N ASN A 236 -24.45 14.05 -16.92
CA ASN A 236 -24.73 15.24 -17.74
C ASN A 236 -25.59 14.94 -19.00
N HIS A 237 -25.75 13.68 -19.35
CA HIS A 237 -26.65 13.21 -20.40
C HIS A 237 -27.31 11.89 -19.91
N THR A 238 -28.47 11.56 -20.44
CA THR A 238 -29.14 10.31 -20.06
C THR A 238 -28.44 9.16 -20.78
N LEU A 239 -27.74 8.30 -20.02
CA LEU A 239 -27.16 7.05 -20.54
C LEU A 239 -28.32 6.12 -20.94
N GLU A 240 -28.48 5.86 -22.24
CA GLU A 240 -29.56 5.04 -22.78
C GLU A 240 -29.17 3.55 -22.76
N VAL A 241 -29.11 2.95 -21.56
CA VAL A 241 -28.81 1.53 -21.36
C VAL A 241 -30.04 0.81 -20.81
N ASP A 242 -30.37 -0.33 -21.40
CA ASP A 242 -31.49 -1.14 -20.93
C ASP A 242 -31.22 -1.78 -19.54
N SER A 243 -32.31 -2.10 -18.84
CA SER A 243 -32.23 -2.63 -17.48
C SER A 243 -31.57 -4.02 -17.41
N ALA A 244 -31.57 -4.79 -18.52
CA ALA A 244 -30.95 -6.11 -18.56
C ALA A 244 -29.42 -5.97 -18.60
N THR A 245 -28.89 -5.10 -19.46
CA THR A 245 -27.47 -4.77 -19.53
C THR A 245 -26.96 -4.23 -18.19
N MET A 246 -27.68 -3.28 -17.57
CA MET A 246 -27.30 -2.74 -16.25
C MET A 246 -27.32 -3.81 -15.14
N SER A 247 -28.26 -4.75 -15.21
CA SER A 247 -28.29 -5.89 -14.27
C SER A 247 -27.08 -6.81 -14.43
N ARG A 248 -26.61 -7.03 -15.68
CA ARG A 248 -25.41 -7.85 -15.96
C ARG A 248 -24.14 -7.14 -15.48
N ILE A 249 -24.01 -5.84 -15.72
CA ILE A 249 -22.87 -5.05 -15.20
C ILE A 249 -22.83 -5.14 -13.67
N LYS A 250 -23.99 -5.01 -13.02
CA LYS A 250 -24.06 -5.14 -11.57
C LYS A 250 -23.66 -6.54 -11.10
N SER A 251 -24.15 -7.60 -11.75
CA SER A 251 -23.76 -8.98 -11.41
C SER A 251 -22.26 -9.19 -11.57
N PHE A 252 -21.66 -8.70 -12.65
CA PHE A 252 -20.22 -8.77 -12.87
C PHE A 252 -19.46 -7.98 -11.77
N THR A 253 -19.97 -6.82 -11.35
CA THR A 253 -19.39 -6.07 -10.24
C THR A 253 -19.42 -6.86 -8.94
N ASP A 254 -20.54 -7.51 -8.62
CA ASP A 254 -20.70 -8.33 -7.41
C ASP A 254 -19.71 -9.52 -7.43
N ASP A 255 -19.51 -10.17 -8.60
CA ASP A 255 -18.54 -11.27 -8.78
C ASP A 255 -17.09 -10.80 -8.62
N VAL A 256 -16.75 -9.61 -9.14
CA VAL A 256 -15.42 -9.01 -9.00
C VAL A 256 -15.14 -8.61 -7.54
N ASP A 257 -16.15 -8.09 -6.84
CA ASP A 257 -16.08 -7.77 -5.42
C ASP A 257 -15.82 -9.01 -4.56
N ASP A 258 -16.52 -10.11 -4.83
CA ASP A 258 -16.38 -11.40 -4.15
C ASP A 258 -14.97 -11.97 -4.37
N LEU A 259 -14.44 -11.88 -5.59
CA LEU A 259 -13.07 -12.30 -5.91
C LEU A 259 -12.03 -11.48 -5.13
N SER A 260 -12.19 -10.16 -5.08
CA SER A 260 -11.26 -9.26 -4.37
C SER A 260 -11.26 -9.55 -2.86
N GLU A 261 -12.44 -9.70 -2.26
CA GLU A 261 -12.59 -10.02 -0.83
C GLU A 261 -11.92 -11.35 -0.49
N ARG A 262 -12.20 -12.42 -1.25
CA ARG A 262 -11.61 -13.76 -1.06
C ARG A 262 -10.09 -13.75 -1.19
N ALA A 263 -9.53 -12.98 -2.12
CA ALA A 263 -8.09 -12.86 -2.28
C ALA A 263 -7.42 -12.23 -1.05
N ILE A 264 -8.07 -11.25 -0.42
CA ILE A 264 -7.56 -10.62 0.81
C ILE A 264 -7.75 -11.53 2.02
N GLU A 265 -8.88 -12.22 2.15
CA GLU A 265 -9.08 -13.22 3.21
C GLU A 265 -8.04 -14.34 3.12
N ALA A 266 -7.82 -14.90 1.94
CA ALA A 266 -6.76 -15.90 1.71
C ALA A 266 -5.37 -15.39 2.09
N THR A 267 -5.09 -14.09 1.88
CA THR A 267 -3.83 -13.46 2.30
C THR A 267 -3.68 -13.44 3.82
N ILE A 268 -4.76 -13.08 4.53
CA ILE A 268 -4.74 -12.88 5.98
C ILE A 268 -4.74 -14.22 6.71
N ASP A 269 -5.57 -15.15 6.25
CA ASP A 269 -5.73 -16.47 6.88
C ASP A 269 -4.62 -17.47 6.47
N ARG A 270 -3.74 -17.08 5.51
CA ARG A 270 -2.69 -17.95 4.96
C ARG A 270 -3.25 -19.27 4.42
N ASP A 271 -4.42 -19.21 3.81
CA ASP A 271 -5.14 -20.40 3.33
C ASP A 271 -4.90 -20.62 1.83
N PHE A 272 -4.10 -21.66 1.54
CA PHE A 272 -3.83 -22.06 0.15
C PHE A 272 -5.08 -22.59 -0.58
N ALA A 273 -6.05 -23.19 0.12
CA ALA A 273 -7.27 -23.68 -0.50
C ALA A 273 -8.15 -22.54 -1.00
N MET A 274 -8.29 -21.47 -0.22
CA MET A 274 -9.01 -20.25 -0.61
C MET A 274 -8.42 -19.60 -1.87
N THR A 275 -7.09 -19.68 -2.07
CA THR A 275 -6.46 -19.14 -3.29
C THR A 275 -6.87 -19.91 -4.54
N ASN A 276 -7.07 -21.24 -4.43
CA ASN A 276 -7.57 -22.05 -5.54
C ASN A 276 -9.05 -21.75 -5.87
N GLU A 277 -9.87 -21.48 -4.84
CA GLU A 277 -11.26 -21.05 -5.04
C GLU A 277 -11.33 -19.70 -5.76
N ALA A 278 -10.51 -18.73 -5.35
CA ALA A 278 -10.39 -17.43 -6.03
C ALA A 278 -10.00 -17.60 -7.51
N ARG A 279 -9.04 -18.50 -7.81
CA ARG A 279 -8.64 -18.80 -9.18
C ARG A 279 -9.77 -19.42 -10.02
N GLN A 280 -10.53 -20.34 -9.44
CA GLN A 280 -11.68 -20.94 -10.12
C GLN A 280 -12.76 -19.89 -10.38
N HIS A 281 -13.04 -19.03 -9.41
CA HIS A 281 -13.99 -17.93 -9.56
C HIS A 281 -13.55 -16.97 -10.70
N TYR A 282 -12.29 -16.56 -10.71
CA TYR A 282 -11.74 -15.72 -11.79
C TYR A 282 -11.97 -16.33 -13.17
N GLN A 283 -11.79 -17.66 -13.34
CA GLN A 283 -12.05 -18.34 -14.61
C GLN A 283 -13.52 -18.27 -15.05
N THR A 284 -14.46 -18.18 -14.11
CA THR A 284 -15.89 -18.09 -14.44
C THR A 284 -16.32 -16.71 -14.88
N ILE A 285 -15.60 -15.66 -14.48
CA ILE A 285 -15.93 -14.25 -14.78
C ILE A 285 -15.05 -13.67 -15.89
N GLN A 286 -14.04 -14.40 -16.36
CA GLN A 286 -13.03 -13.90 -17.30
C GLN A 286 -13.62 -13.40 -18.63
N ASP A 287 -14.69 -14.03 -19.11
CA ASP A 287 -15.33 -13.73 -20.40
C ASP A 287 -16.53 -12.77 -20.26
N CYS A 288 -16.89 -12.35 -19.02
CA CYS A 288 -18.09 -11.53 -18.77
C CYS A 288 -18.08 -10.19 -19.53
N GLU A 289 -16.93 -9.54 -19.64
CA GLU A 289 -16.77 -8.29 -20.41
C GLU A 289 -17.21 -8.51 -21.87
N GLN A 290 -16.63 -9.54 -22.52
CA GLN A 290 -16.92 -9.82 -23.94
C GLN A 290 -18.36 -10.25 -24.17
N GLU A 291 -18.93 -11.03 -23.26
CA GLU A 291 -20.32 -11.44 -23.32
C GLU A 291 -21.30 -10.26 -23.21
N ILE A 292 -21.02 -9.31 -22.28
CA ILE A 292 -21.83 -8.11 -22.12
C ILE A 292 -21.72 -7.25 -23.38
N LEU A 293 -20.50 -7.01 -23.88
CA LEU A 293 -20.27 -6.18 -25.07
C LEU A 293 -20.89 -6.77 -26.34
N SER A 294 -20.91 -8.12 -26.47
CA SER A 294 -21.51 -8.78 -27.65
C SER A 294 -23.02 -8.65 -27.69
N ASP A 295 -23.68 -8.48 -26.57
CA ASP A 295 -25.13 -8.44 -26.41
C ASP A 295 -25.66 -7.01 -26.18
N LEU A 296 -24.83 -5.97 -26.36
CA LEU A 296 -25.30 -4.60 -26.23
C LEU A 296 -26.39 -4.27 -27.24
N PRO A 297 -27.46 -3.56 -26.79
CA PRO A 297 -28.50 -3.09 -27.71
C PRO A 297 -27.96 -1.99 -28.64
N GLU A 298 -28.76 -1.58 -29.63
CA GLU A 298 -28.47 -0.39 -30.41
C GLU A 298 -28.49 0.84 -29.54
N MET A 299 -27.34 1.55 -29.43
CA MET A 299 -27.16 2.74 -28.63
C MET A 299 -26.16 3.69 -29.29
N SER A 300 -25.98 4.89 -28.71
CA SER A 300 -25.01 5.84 -29.22
C SER A 300 -23.57 5.30 -29.09
N ASN A 301 -22.66 5.77 -29.97
CA ASN A 301 -21.24 5.39 -29.86
C ASN A 301 -20.62 5.85 -28.52
N ASP A 302 -21.05 7.00 -28.01
CA ASP A 302 -20.53 7.54 -26.74
C ASP A 302 -20.96 6.66 -25.56
N ASP A 303 -22.23 6.19 -25.53
CA ASP A 303 -22.72 5.28 -24.50
C ASP A 303 -21.99 3.93 -24.56
N ILE A 304 -21.75 3.39 -25.77
CA ILE A 304 -20.97 2.14 -25.95
C ILE A 304 -19.56 2.31 -25.38
N LEU A 305 -18.90 3.44 -25.64
CA LEU A 305 -17.56 3.70 -25.12
C LEU A 305 -17.54 3.79 -23.60
N GLN A 306 -18.48 4.50 -22.98
CA GLN A 306 -18.59 4.60 -21.52
C GLN A 306 -18.83 3.23 -20.86
N ILE A 307 -19.76 2.42 -21.40
CA ILE A 307 -20.00 1.05 -20.89
C ILE A 307 -18.75 0.19 -21.05
N ARG A 308 -18.05 0.29 -22.18
CA ARG A 308 -16.81 -0.45 -22.40
C ARG A 308 -15.73 -0.06 -21.39
N GLU A 309 -15.54 1.21 -21.12
CA GLU A 309 -14.55 1.70 -20.13
C GLU A 309 -14.88 1.15 -18.73
N VAL A 310 -16.14 1.21 -18.29
CA VAL A 310 -16.58 0.57 -17.03
C VAL A 310 -16.27 -0.91 -16.98
N LEU A 311 -16.55 -1.65 -18.07
CA LEU A 311 -16.27 -3.09 -18.12
C LEU A 311 -14.77 -3.40 -18.12
N VAL A 312 -13.95 -2.56 -18.75
CA VAL A 312 -12.48 -2.66 -18.71
C VAL A 312 -11.98 -2.47 -17.29
N SER A 313 -12.42 -1.42 -16.56
CA SER A 313 -12.04 -1.20 -15.17
C SER A 313 -12.44 -2.35 -14.26
N LEU A 314 -13.62 -2.94 -14.45
CA LEU A 314 -14.05 -4.15 -13.73
C LEU A 314 -13.14 -5.36 -14.03
N GLN A 315 -12.77 -5.56 -15.31
CA GLN A 315 -11.89 -6.65 -15.72
C GLN A 315 -10.47 -6.47 -15.17
N GLU A 316 -9.93 -5.25 -15.13
CA GLU A 316 -8.64 -4.94 -14.55
C GLU A 316 -8.65 -5.18 -13.03
N THR A 317 -9.71 -4.75 -12.35
CA THR A 317 -9.94 -5.09 -10.93
C THR A 317 -9.90 -6.60 -10.68
N ALA A 318 -10.59 -7.39 -11.49
CA ALA A 318 -10.58 -8.86 -11.39
C ALA A 318 -9.15 -9.43 -11.58
N GLN A 319 -8.37 -8.88 -12.51
CA GLN A 319 -6.98 -9.29 -12.73
C GLN A 319 -6.09 -8.95 -11.53
N TYR A 320 -6.24 -7.76 -10.93
CA TYR A 320 -5.47 -7.40 -9.74
C TYR A 320 -5.87 -8.26 -8.54
N ALA A 321 -7.16 -8.55 -8.37
CA ALA A 321 -7.64 -9.48 -7.34
C ALA A 321 -7.05 -10.89 -7.51
N MET A 322 -7.00 -11.40 -8.74
CA MET A 322 -6.35 -12.69 -9.03
C MET A 322 -4.85 -12.68 -8.72
N ARG A 323 -4.14 -11.60 -9.05
CA ARG A 323 -2.73 -11.44 -8.67
C ARG A 323 -2.55 -11.44 -7.16
N ASN A 324 -3.47 -10.82 -6.41
CA ASN A 324 -3.46 -10.87 -4.95
C ASN A 324 -3.62 -12.31 -4.43
N ALA A 325 -4.52 -13.09 -5.01
CA ALA A 325 -4.68 -14.51 -4.67
C ALA A 325 -3.41 -15.33 -4.97
N GLU A 326 -2.70 -15.06 -6.06
CA GLU A 326 -1.42 -15.71 -6.37
C GLU A 326 -0.33 -15.38 -5.35
N ILE A 327 -0.28 -14.12 -4.89
CA ILE A 327 0.64 -13.71 -3.83
C ILE A 327 0.26 -14.37 -2.50
N ALA A 328 -1.05 -14.45 -2.18
CA ALA A 328 -1.55 -15.14 -1.01
C ALA A 328 -1.14 -16.62 -0.98
N ALA A 329 -1.21 -17.31 -2.13
CA ALA A 329 -0.72 -18.68 -2.26
C ALA A 329 0.77 -18.79 -1.89
N ASN A 330 1.61 -17.87 -2.38
CA ASN A 330 3.04 -17.86 -2.06
C ASN A 330 3.30 -17.57 -0.56
N LEU A 331 2.48 -16.72 0.06
CA LEU A 331 2.57 -16.42 1.49
C LEU A 331 2.19 -17.64 2.33
N ALA A 332 1.11 -18.35 1.97
CA ALA A 332 0.69 -19.58 2.63
C ALA A 332 1.77 -20.67 2.54
N LEU A 333 2.30 -20.92 1.35
CA LEU A 333 3.36 -21.92 1.13
C LEU A 333 4.67 -21.56 1.85
N ASN A 334 4.97 -20.29 2.03
CA ASN A 334 6.14 -19.87 2.81
C ASN A 334 6.02 -20.27 4.28
N GLU A 335 4.85 -20.11 4.91
CA GLU A 335 4.61 -20.53 6.28
C GLU A 335 4.59 -22.04 6.44
N GLU A 336 3.98 -22.78 5.50
CA GLU A 336 4.00 -24.25 5.52
C GLU A 336 5.43 -24.81 5.38
N SER A 337 6.30 -24.15 4.60
CA SER A 337 7.71 -24.56 4.46
C SER A 337 8.50 -24.40 5.75
N ASP A 338 8.16 -23.43 6.56
CA ASP A 338 8.76 -23.22 7.88
C ASP A 338 8.28 -24.28 8.90
N ALA A 339 7.08 -24.84 8.71
CA ALA A 339 6.53 -25.94 9.50
C ALA A 339 7.05 -27.33 9.09
N ILE A 340 7.48 -27.50 7.85
CA ILE A 340 8.12 -28.73 7.35
C ILE A 340 9.59 -28.70 7.71
N SER A 341 9.91 -28.93 8.98
CA SER A 341 11.25 -29.37 9.38
C SER A 341 11.52 -30.71 8.71
N ILE A 342 12.32 -30.73 7.67
CA ILE A 342 12.81 -31.96 7.09
C ILE A 342 13.63 -32.66 8.18
N SER A 343 13.03 -33.68 8.76
CA SER A 343 13.68 -34.65 9.67
C SER A 343 14.65 -35.53 8.90
#